data_445d095f9a0c7b9b0f82c83c64f3351a
#
_entry.id   445d095f9a0c7b9b0f82c83c64f3351a
#
_cell.length_a   1.000
_cell.length_b   1.000
_cell.length_c   1.000
_cell.angle_alpha   90.00
_cell.angle_beta   90.00
_cell.angle_gamma   90.00
#
_symmetry.space_group_name_H-M   'P 1'
#
loop_
_entity.id
_entity.type
_entity.pdbx_description
1 polymer ?
#
loop_
_entity_poly.entity_id
_entity_poly.type
_entity_poly.pdbx_seq_one_letter_code
_entity_poly.pdbx_strand_id
1 'polypeptide(L)'
;MTDNPISYEDFAKLELRVATILEAREHPNADKLKLCEVDIGTGNLIKVVCGAQNARDGLFAVYAPPGTFIPKTNMKLKIAKIRGIESHGMLCSGYELDESSDKEGIIELSKKEKNIGDKYFKKSNGEKTMDIAITPNRPDCLGVRGIARDLASSGLGRLKKQPPIKINQKFKSPIKVSIKKEKDQGCGIFGSVYIKNVQNRESPDWLKKRIISLGLKPVSAIVDATNYVMFDLNRPLHAYDADKIDEEIIVRNSKKGESFEALDNKKYTLQNSMCAITDKSGVLGLGGIIGGTRSGTELSTKNILLESAYFHPSSIRKTSK
;
A
#
# COMPACT_ATOMS: atom_id res chain seq x y z
N MET A 1 -9.38 -14.74 19.45
CA MET A 1 -10.20 -14.28 18.30
C MET A 1 -9.84 -15.22 17.17
N THR A 2 -10.73 -16.10 16.79
CA THR A 2 -10.50 -17.07 15.71
C THR A 2 -10.78 -16.35 14.40
N ASP A 3 -9.72 -15.86 13.76
CA ASP A 3 -9.75 -15.47 12.36
C ASP A 3 -10.00 -16.74 11.53
N ASN A 4 -11.27 -17.00 11.26
CA ASN A 4 -11.63 -18.02 10.30
C ASN A 4 -11.63 -17.33 8.92
N PRO A 5 -10.61 -17.52 8.09
CA PRO A 5 -10.58 -16.90 6.77
C PRO A 5 -11.79 -17.41 5.97
N ILE A 6 -12.50 -16.50 5.33
CA ILE A 6 -13.60 -16.84 4.41
C ILE A 6 -13.00 -17.73 3.31
N SER A 7 -13.63 -18.88 3.07
CA SER A 7 -13.21 -19.73 1.95
C SER A 7 -13.46 -19.02 0.61
N TYR A 8 -12.71 -19.38 -0.43
CA TYR A 8 -12.96 -18.88 -1.79
C TYR A 8 -14.40 -19.17 -2.26
N GLU A 9 -14.97 -20.28 -1.82
CA GLU A 9 -16.34 -20.68 -2.13
C GLU A 9 -17.37 -19.77 -1.45
N ASP A 10 -17.10 -19.30 -0.23
CA ASP A 10 -17.96 -18.34 0.45
C ASP A 10 -17.80 -16.94 -0.12
N PHE A 11 -16.58 -16.57 -0.54
CA PHE A 11 -16.34 -15.34 -1.30
C PHE A 11 -17.05 -15.35 -2.67
N ALA A 12 -17.04 -16.47 -3.37
CA ALA A 12 -17.73 -16.62 -4.66
C ALA A 12 -19.27 -16.55 -4.56
N LYS A 13 -19.82 -16.79 -3.36
CA LYS A 13 -21.26 -16.63 -3.08
C LYS A 13 -21.69 -15.19 -2.81
N LEU A 14 -20.75 -14.25 -2.72
CA LEU A 14 -21.06 -12.82 -2.55
C LEU A 14 -21.75 -12.31 -3.83
N GLU A 15 -23.04 -12.11 -3.75
CA GLU A 15 -23.85 -11.62 -4.87
C GLU A 15 -23.94 -10.09 -4.86
N LEU A 16 -22.80 -9.39 -4.84
CA LEU A 16 -22.78 -7.95 -5.04
C LEU A 16 -23.25 -7.63 -6.47
N ARG A 17 -24.13 -6.64 -6.61
CA ARG A 17 -24.69 -6.24 -7.90
C ARG A 17 -24.53 -4.75 -8.18
N VAL A 18 -24.42 -4.41 -9.45
CA VAL A 18 -24.52 -3.04 -9.91
C VAL A 18 -25.99 -2.64 -9.83
N ALA A 19 -26.27 -1.55 -9.15
CA ALA A 19 -27.61 -1.03 -8.97
C ALA A 19 -27.68 0.45 -9.34
N THR A 20 -28.85 0.96 -9.67
CA THR A 20 -29.10 2.40 -9.77
C THR A 20 -30.11 2.85 -8.74
N ILE A 21 -29.84 3.99 -8.10
CA ILE A 21 -30.79 4.66 -7.23
C ILE A 21 -31.73 5.44 -8.14
N LEU A 22 -33.00 5.08 -8.19
CA LEU A 22 -34.00 5.82 -8.96
C LEU A 22 -34.50 7.03 -8.20
N GLU A 23 -34.73 6.87 -6.90
CA GLU A 23 -35.18 7.94 -6.01
C GLU A 23 -34.42 7.83 -4.67
N ALA A 24 -33.93 8.95 -4.15
CA ALA A 24 -33.32 9.08 -2.82
C ALA A 24 -33.99 10.22 -2.08
N ARG A 25 -34.87 9.91 -1.13
CA ARG A 25 -35.59 10.91 -0.31
C ARG A 25 -35.18 10.80 1.15
N GLU A 26 -35.37 11.89 1.89
CA GLU A 26 -35.12 11.94 3.32
C GLU A 26 -35.95 10.90 4.06
N HIS A 27 -35.35 10.26 5.07
CA HIS A 27 -36.04 9.28 5.88
C HIS A 27 -37.02 9.97 6.85
N PRO A 28 -38.31 9.60 6.88
CA PRO A 28 -39.33 10.33 7.66
C PRO A 28 -39.05 10.39 9.17
N ASN A 29 -38.25 9.48 9.71
CA ASN A 29 -37.98 9.35 11.15
C ASN A 29 -36.48 9.45 11.48
N ALA A 30 -35.63 10.02 10.58
CA ALA A 30 -34.19 10.12 10.85
C ALA A 30 -33.49 11.10 9.89
N ASP A 31 -32.99 12.21 10.43
CA ASP A 31 -32.39 13.32 9.68
C ASP A 31 -31.08 12.99 8.93
N LYS A 32 -30.42 11.88 9.28
CA LYS A 32 -29.15 11.45 8.68
C LYS A 32 -29.29 10.24 7.76
N LEU A 33 -30.51 9.80 7.52
CA LEU A 33 -30.78 8.63 6.66
C LEU A 33 -31.59 9.02 5.44
N LYS A 34 -31.37 8.31 4.35
CA LYS A 34 -32.15 8.41 3.12
C LYS A 34 -32.88 7.11 2.87
N LEU A 35 -34.09 7.20 2.36
CA LEU A 35 -34.83 6.07 1.81
C LEU A 35 -34.60 6.05 0.31
N CYS A 36 -33.94 5.01 -0.19
CA CYS A 36 -33.61 4.84 -1.59
C CYS A 36 -34.50 3.78 -2.23
N GLU A 37 -35.09 4.09 -3.40
CA GLU A 37 -35.65 3.10 -4.29
C GLU A 37 -34.60 2.71 -5.33
N VAL A 38 -34.24 1.43 -5.34
CA VAL A 38 -33.05 0.91 -6.04
C VAL A 38 -33.50 -0.12 -7.07
N ASP A 39 -33.08 0.08 -8.32
CA ASP A 39 -33.21 -0.91 -9.40
C ASP A 39 -31.91 -1.76 -9.46
N ILE A 40 -32.10 -3.07 -9.37
CA ILE A 40 -31.04 -4.08 -9.46
C ILE A 40 -31.11 -4.95 -10.71
N GLY A 41 -31.93 -4.52 -11.72
CA GLY A 41 -32.07 -5.23 -12.97
C GLY A 41 -33.01 -6.44 -12.93
N THR A 42 -33.84 -6.58 -11.90
CA THR A 42 -34.84 -7.69 -11.78
C THR A 42 -36.22 -7.31 -12.16
N GLY A 43 -36.45 -6.04 -12.56
CA GLY A 43 -37.78 -5.48 -12.87
C GLY A 43 -38.58 -5.03 -11.64
N ASN A 44 -38.17 -5.37 -10.44
CA ASN A 44 -38.76 -4.92 -9.19
C ASN A 44 -37.82 -3.94 -8.46
N LEU A 45 -38.41 -2.85 -7.98
CA LEU A 45 -37.65 -1.88 -7.16
C LEU A 45 -37.52 -2.36 -5.73
N ILE A 46 -36.36 -2.12 -5.13
CA ILE A 46 -36.06 -2.52 -3.79
C ILE A 46 -35.90 -1.26 -2.91
N LYS A 47 -36.42 -1.30 -1.69
CA LYS A 47 -36.24 -0.24 -0.71
C LYS A 47 -34.96 -0.50 0.11
N VAL A 48 -34.08 0.47 0.16
CA VAL A 48 -32.84 0.44 0.94
C VAL A 48 -32.74 1.72 1.76
N VAL A 49 -32.52 1.58 3.06
CA VAL A 49 -32.19 2.72 3.94
C VAL A 49 -30.70 2.92 3.92
N CYS A 50 -30.25 4.12 3.54
CA CYS A 50 -28.85 4.47 3.34
C CYS A 50 -28.44 5.66 4.21
N GLY A 51 -27.30 5.56 4.90
CA GLY A 51 -26.72 6.65 5.70
C GLY A 51 -25.71 7.52 4.95
N ALA A 52 -25.40 7.19 3.70
CA ALA A 52 -24.37 7.91 2.95
C ALA A 52 -24.91 9.22 2.38
N GLN A 53 -24.17 10.30 2.58
CA GLN A 53 -24.57 11.64 2.11
C GLN A 53 -24.58 11.76 0.59
N ASN A 54 -23.75 10.99 -0.11
CA ASN A 54 -23.65 11.00 -1.57
C ASN A 54 -24.76 10.20 -2.27
N ALA A 55 -25.65 9.50 -1.55
CA ALA A 55 -26.79 8.83 -2.13
C ALA A 55 -27.74 9.86 -2.79
N ARG A 56 -28.01 9.70 -4.09
CA ARG A 56 -28.84 10.62 -4.91
C ARG A 56 -29.44 9.92 -6.10
N ASP A 57 -30.45 10.53 -6.68
CA ASP A 57 -31.13 10.04 -7.87
C ASP A 57 -30.16 9.84 -9.04
N GLY A 58 -30.35 8.76 -9.77
CA GLY A 58 -29.54 8.39 -10.94
C GLY A 58 -28.15 7.89 -10.63
N LEU A 59 -27.76 7.75 -9.35
CA LEU A 59 -26.47 7.21 -8.98
C LEU A 59 -26.38 5.70 -9.22
N PHE A 60 -25.33 5.29 -9.92
CA PHE A 60 -24.97 3.88 -10.03
C PHE A 60 -24.07 3.51 -8.84
N ALA A 61 -24.48 2.50 -8.09
CA ALA A 61 -23.86 2.10 -6.84
C ALA A 61 -23.71 0.58 -6.74
N VAL A 62 -22.98 0.12 -5.74
CA VAL A 62 -22.82 -1.29 -5.41
C VAL A 62 -23.87 -1.67 -4.37
N TYR A 63 -24.72 -2.63 -4.73
CA TYR A 63 -25.76 -3.18 -3.86
C TYR A 63 -25.36 -4.57 -3.34
N ALA A 64 -25.54 -4.78 -2.05
CA ALA A 64 -25.40 -6.06 -1.36
C ALA A 64 -26.78 -6.57 -0.91
N PRO A 65 -27.26 -7.72 -1.44
CA PRO A 65 -28.54 -8.31 -1.04
C PRO A 65 -28.50 -8.89 0.39
N PRO A 66 -29.68 -9.13 0.99
CA PRO A 66 -29.77 -9.88 2.23
C PRO A 66 -29.09 -11.26 2.08
N GLY A 67 -28.37 -11.71 3.10
CA GLY A 67 -27.56 -12.91 3.06
C GLY A 67 -26.07 -12.65 2.77
N THR A 68 -25.72 -11.49 2.19
CA THR A 68 -24.34 -11.11 1.92
C THR A 68 -23.56 -10.87 3.22
N PHE A 69 -22.34 -11.34 3.26
CA PHE A 69 -21.40 -11.07 4.33
C PHE A 69 -20.56 -9.83 4.00
N ILE A 70 -20.50 -8.87 4.91
CA ILE A 70 -19.71 -7.65 4.75
C ILE A 70 -18.38 -7.82 5.51
N PRO A 71 -17.24 -7.90 4.80
CA PRO A 71 -15.97 -8.30 5.39
C PRO A 71 -15.51 -7.38 6.53
N LYS A 72 -15.55 -6.07 6.32
CA LYS A 72 -14.99 -5.10 7.27
C LYS A 72 -15.77 -4.97 8.57
N THR A 73 -17.08 -5.18 8.52
CA THR A 73 -17.96 -5.10 9.70
C THR A 73 -18.23 -6.46 10.32
N ASN A 74 -17.75 -7.54 9.68
CA ASN A 74 -18.01 -8.93 10.06
C ASN A 74 -19.52 -9.23 10.24
N MET A 75 -20.34 -8.65 9.38
CA MET A 75 -21.80 -8.66 9.48
C MET A 75 -22.42 -9.40 8.31
N LYS A 76 -23.34 -10.32 8.61
CA LYS A 76 -24.21 -10.93 7.60
C LYS A 76 -25.49 -10.12 7.46
N LEU A 77 -25.73 -9.57 6.28
CA LEU A 77 -26.91 -8.75 5.99
C LEU A 77 -28.21 -9.55 6.14
N LYS A 78 -29.21 -8.89 6.71
CA LYS A 78 -30.59 -9.40 6.82
C LYS A 78 -31.54 -8.29 6.38
N ILE A 79 -32.76 -8.65 6.01
CA ILE A 79 -33.83 -7.67 5.93
C ILE A 79 -34.02 -7.08 7.34
N ALA A 80 -33.85 -5.79 7.47
CA ALA A 80 -33.86 -5.11 8.75
C ALA A 80 -34.81 -3.92 8.75
N LYS A 81 -35.54 -3.73 9.87
CA LYS A 81 -36.38 -2.57 10.04
C LYS A 81 -35.59 -1.44 10.67
N ILE A 82 -35.23 -0.41 9.87
CA ILE A 82 -34.41 0.72 10.28
C ILE A 82 -35.34 1.93 10.52
N ARG A 83 -35.43 2.40 11.76
CA ARG A 83 -36.32 3.52 12.16
C ARG A 83 -37.76 3.39 11.64
N GLY A 84 -38.29 2.15 11.60
CA GLY A 84 -39.65 1.87 11.20
C GLY A 84 -39.86 1.45 9.73
N ILE A 85 -38.84 1.56 8.89
CA ILE A 85 -38.88 1.20 7.47
C ILE A 85 -38.01 -0.03 7.20
N GLU A 86 -38.53 -0.97 6.43
CA GLU A 86 -37.77 -2.16 6.02
C GLU A 86 -36.72 -1.80 4.96
N SER A 87 -35.49 -2.23 5.21
CA SER A 87 -34.36 -2.15 4.29
C SER A 87 -34.02 -3.56 3.78
N HIS A 88 -34.07 -3.73 2.46
CA HIS A 88 -33.79 -4.99 1.79
C HIS A 88 -32.37 -4.99 1.24
N GLY A 89 -31.37 -5.07 2.11
CA GLY A 89 -29.95 -5.04 1.75
C GLY A 89 -29.29 -3.72 2.05
N MET A 90 -28.14 -3.47 1.42
CA MET A 90 -27.26 -2.33 1.69
C MET A 90 -26.62 -1.80 0.41
N LEU A 91 -26.47 -0.48 0.32
CA LEU A 91 -25.59 0.18 -0.64
C LEU A 91 -24.21 0.31 0.02
N CYS A 92 -23.17 -0.20 -0.63
CA CYS A 92 -21.86 -0.40 0.00
C CYS A 92 -20.89 0.76 -0.24
N SER A 93 -20.14 1.11 0.80
CA SER A 93 -18.93 1.95 0.72
C SER A 93 -17.71 1.12 0.35
N GLY A 94 -16.65 1.79 -0.14
CA GLY A 94 -15.38 1.12 -0.38
C GLY A 94 -14.73 0.57 0.90
N TYR A 95 -15.00 1.21 2.05
CA TYR A 95 -14.53 0.72 3.35
C TYR A 95 -15.18 -0.62 3.73
N GLU A 96 -16.50 -0.75 3.55
CA GLU A 96 -17.25 -1.97 3.92
C GLU A 96 -16.82 -3.18 3.08
N LEU A 97 -16.46 -2.94 1.81
CA LEU A 97 -15.96 -3.98 0.91
C LEU A 97 -14.44 -4.19 1.00
N ASP A 98 -13.76 -3.51 1.94
CA ASP A 98 -12.29 -3.51 2.09
C ASP A 98 -11.55 -3.07 0.80
N GLU A 99 -12.17 -2.15 0.07
CA GLU A 99 -11.63 -1.59 -1.18
C GLU A 99 -10.91 -0.26 -0.99
N SER A 100 -11.27 0.48 0.05
CA SER A 100 -10.66 1.77 0.41
C SER A 100 -10.76 2.05 1.90
N SER A 101 -10.01 3.05 2.38
CA SER A 101 -10.12 3.56 3.75
C SER A 101 -11.24 4.59 3.92
N ASP A 102 -11.92 4.97 2.83
CA ASP A 102 -12.98 5.97 2.84
C ASP A 102 -14.27 5.39 3.43
N LYS A 103 -14.80 6.07 4.44
CA LYS A 103 -16.05 5.73 5.16
C LYS A 103 -17.22 6.64 4.82
N GLU A 104 -16.99 7.72 4.09
CA GLU A 104 -17.94 8.83 4.00
C GLU A 104 -18.97 8.70 2.88
N GLY A 105 -18.91 7.66 2.07
CA GLY A 105 -19.88 7.51 0.97
C GLY A 105 -19.99 6.11 0.44
N ILE A 106 -21.05 5.86 -0.33
CA ILE A 106 -21.19 4.63 -1.10
C ILE A 106 -20.37 4.72 -2.40
N ILE A 107 -19.96 3.57 -2.92
CA ILE A 107 -19.20 3.47 -4.18
C ILE A 107 -20.03 4.03 -5.32
N GLU A 108 -19.49 5.01 -6.04
CA GLU A 108 -20.07 5.57 -7.25
C GLU A 108 -19.50 4.87 -8.49
N LEU A 109 -20.36 4.32 -9.32
CA LEU A 109 -19.99 3.62 -10.54
C LEU A 109 -20.30 4.47 -11.78
N SER A 110 -19.46 4.36 -12.81
CA SER A 110 -19.71 5.03 -14.09
C SER A 110 -20.74 4.26 -14.92
N LYS A 111 -21.73 4.98 -15.45
CA LYS A 111 -22.73 4.42 -16.39
C LYS A 111 -22.12 3.75 -17.62
N LYS A 112 -20.91 4.14 -18.02
CA LYS A 112 -20.25 3.65 -19.25
C LYS A 112 -19.65 2.26 -19.11
N GLU A 113 -19.52 1.75 -17.90
CA GLU A 113 -18.71 0.57 -17.65
C GLU A 113 -19.50 -0.69 -17.27
N LYS A 114 -20.76 -0.57 -16.83
CA LYS A 114 -21.56 -1.71 -16.35
C LYS A 114 -23.06 -1.47 -16.52
N ASN A 115 -23.80 -2.57 -16.73
CA ASN A 115 -25.26 -2.55 -16.77
C ASN A 115 -25.84 -2.79 -15.38
N ILE A 116 -27.07 -2.31 -15.14
CA ILE A 116 -27.83 -2.60 -13.93
C ILE A 116 -28.06 -4.11 -13.85
N GLY A 117 -27.86 -4.67 -12.66
CA GLY A 117 -28.00 -6.11 -12.40
C GLY A 117 -26.73 -6.93 -12.65
N ASP A 118 -25.71 -6.37 -13.31
CA ASP A 118 -24.42 -7.04 -13.47
C ASP A 118 -23.83 -7.39 -12.10
N LYS A 119 -23.15 -8.54 -12.00
CA LYS A 119 -22.37 -8.85 -10.81
C LYS A 119 -21.28 -7.81 -10.61
N TYR A 120 -21.24 -7.24 -9.41
CA TYR A 120 -20.12 -6.39 -9.03
C TYR A 120 -18.99 -7.25 -8.51
N PHE A 121 -17.92 -7.25 -9.25
CA PHE A 121 -16.64 -7.74 -8.78
C PHE A 121 -15.69 -6.56 -8.76
N LYS A 122 -14.95 -6.41 -7.69
CA LYS A 122 -13.78 -5.54 -7.73
C LYS A 122 -13.01 -5.92 -8.99
N LYS A 123 -12.99 -5.03 -9.98
CA LYS A 123 -12.01 -5.17 -11.04
C LYS A 123 -10.66 -5.11 -10.34
N SER A 124 -10.05 -6.27 -10.07
CA SER A 124 -8.61 -6.28 -9.99
C SER A 124 -8.19 -5.64 -11.31
N ASN A 125 -7.42 -4.56 -11.27
CA ASN A 125 -7.00 -3.83 -12.48
C ASN A 125 -6.12 -4.70 -13.40
N GLY A 126 -6.56 -5.92 -13.69
CA GLY A 126 -6.00 -6.85 -14.65
C GLY A 126 -4.72 -7.57 -14.24
N GLU A 127 -4.07 -7.17 -13.17
CA GLU A 127 -2.85 -7.82 -12.71
C GLU A 127 -3.17 -8.86 -11.64
N LYS A 128 -3.00 -10.13 -12.00
CA LYS A 128 -3.09 -11.23 -11.04
C LYS A 128 -1.87 -11.19 -10.13
N THR A 129 -2.09 -11.13 -8.83
CA THR A 129 -1.05 -11.28 -7.81
C THR A 129 -1.19 -12.63 -7.12
N MET A 130 -0.06 -13.17 -6.70
CA MET A 130 0.02 -14.39 -5.91
C MET A 130 0.68 -14.05 -4.59
N ASP A 131 0.08 -14.47 -3.49
CA ASP A 131 0.73 -14.45 -2.18
C ASP A 131 1.56 -15.73 -2.03
N ILE A 132 2.87 -15.58 -1.83
CA ILE A 132 3.82 -16.68 -1.79
C ILE A 132 4.57 -16.65 -0.47
N ALA A 133 4.40 -17.69 0.34
CA ALA A 133 5.20 -17.88 1.53
C ALA A 133 6.61 -18.35 1.16
N ILE A 134 7.61 -17.52 1.47
CA ILE A 134 9.02 -17.82 1.24
C ILE A 134 9.68 -18.26 2.54
N THR A 135 10.37 -19.39 2.50
CA THR A 135 11.10 -19.91 3.66
C THR A 135 12.33 -19.05 3.98
N PRO A 136 12.75 -18.92 5.26
CA PRO A 136 13.83 -18.02 5.67
C PRO A 136 15.19 -18.30 5.03
N ASN A 137 15.41 -19.50 4.52
CA ASN A 137 16.64 -19.90 3.81
C ASN A 137 16.65 -19.50 2.33
N ARG A 138 15.55 -18.93 1.81
CA ARG A 138 15.42 -18.50 0.42
C ARG A 138 15.15 -17.00 0.26
N PRO A 139 15.93 -16.12 0.92
CA PRO A 139 15.74 -14.67 0.81
C PRO A 139 15.91 -14.16 -0.64
N ASP A 140 16.61 -14.91 -1.49
CA ASP A 140 16.77 -14.63 -2.90
C ASP A 140 15.44 -14.67 -3.68
N CYS A 141 14.41 -15.34 -3.16
CA CYS A 141 13.07 -15.44 -3.75
C CYS A 141 12.07 -14.40 -3.22
N LEU A 142 12.50 -13.43 -2.39
CA LEU A 142 11.63 -12.35 -1.91
C LEU A 142 11.30 -11.29 -2.97
N GLY A 143 11.74 -11.46 -4.21
CA GLY A 143 11.41 -10.60 -5.34
C GLY A 143 11.09 -11.41 -6.60
N VAL A 144 10.36 -10.75 -7.53
CA VAL A 144 9.88 -11.38 -8.78
C VAL A 144 11.01 -12.05 -9.56
N ARG A 145 12.16 -11.39 -9.66
CA ARG A 145 13.31 -11.94 -10.41
C ARG A 145 13.90 -13.20 -9.76
N GLY A 146 13.92 -13.28 -8.44
CA GLY A 146 14.38 -14.47 -7.72
C GLY A 146 13.46 -15.67 -7.97
N ILE A 147 12.15 -15.44 -7.89
CA ILE A 147 11.13 -16.45 -8.20
C ILE A 147 11.25 -16.90 -9.67
N ALA A 148 11.38 -15.94 -10.59
CA ALA A 148 11.54 -16.27 -12.02
C ALA A 148 12.80 -17.11 -12.30
N ARG A 149 13.91 -16.86 -11.58
CA ARG A 149 15.13 -17.66 -11.66
C ARG A 149 14.91 -19.08 -11.13
N ASP A 150 14.19 -19.21 -10.03
CA ASP A 150 13.88 -20.50 -9.42
C ASP A 150 12.97 -21.35 -10.32
N LEU A 151 11.93 -20.76 -10.89
CA LEU A 151 11.08 -21.40 -11.89
C LEU A 151 11.87 -21.82 -13.14
N ALA A 152 12.78 -20.98 -13.61
CA ALA A 152 13.63 -21.33 -14.76
C ALA A 152 14.58 -22.49 -14.46
N SER A 153 15.12 -22.58 -13.24
CA SER A 153 15.96 -23.71 -12.81
C SER A 153 15.17 -25.02 -12.71
N SER A 154 13.87 -24.94 -12.46
CA SER A 154 12.94 -26.08 -12.44
C SER A 154 12.42 -26.48 -13.84
N GLY A 155 12.94 -25.87 -14.92
CA GLY A 155 12.54 -26.18 -16.28
C GLY A 155 11.22 -25.57 -16.75
N LEU A 156 10.57 -24.72 -15.95
CA LEU A 156 9.28 -24.10 -16.27
C LEU A 156 9.38 -22.89 -17.19
N GLY A 157 10.58 -22.59 -17.70
CA GLY A 157 10.79 -21.47 -18.62
C GLY A 157 12.25 -21.07 -18.73
N ARG A 158 12.49 -19.92 -19.37
CA ARG A 158 13.85 -19.34 -19.50
C ARG A 158 13.86 -17.93 -18.91
N LEU A 159 14.79 -17.67 -18.01
CA LEU A 159 15.00 -16.33 -17.48
C LEU A 159 15.50 -15.39 -18.59
N LYS A 160 14.74 -14.33 -18.86
CA LYS A 160 15.15 -13.31 -19.85
C LYS A 160 16.42 -12.60 -19.36
N LYS A 161 17.40 -12.48 -20.22
CA LYS A 161 18.59 -11.67 -19.97
C LYS A 161 18.17 -10.20 -19.90
N GLN A 162 18.56 -9.51 -18.85
CA GLN A 162 18.45 -8.06 -18.80
C GLN A 162 19.73 -7.46 -19.41
N PRO A 163 19.61 -6.54 -20.35
CA PRO A 163 20.78 -5.81 -20.84
C PRO A 163 21.39 -5.01 -19.69
N PRO A 164 22.72 -4.93 -19.58
CA PRO A 164 23.36 -4.10 -18.57
C PRO A 164 23.01 -2.63 -18.81
N ILE A 165 22.47 -2.01 -17.79
CA ILE A 165 22.21 -0.56 -17.81
C ILE A 165 23.53 0.15 -17.54
N LYS A 166 24.06 0.85 -18.56
CA LYS A 166 25.23 1.70 -18.38
C LYS A 166 24.79 3.06 -17.81
N ILE A 167 25.16 3.32 -16.57
CA ILE A 167 24.96 4.63 -15.94
C ILE A 167 26.26 5.42 -16.08
N ASN A 168 26.21 6.51 -16.81
CA ASN A 168 27.35 7.41 -16.93
C ASN A 168 27.36 8.37 -15.73
N GLN A 169 28.35 8.20 -14.85
CA GLN A 169 28.57 9.15 -13.76
C GLN A 169 29.06 10.49 -14.33
N LYS A 170 28.32 11.57 -14.09
CA LYS A 170 28.63 12.91 -14.62
C LYS A 170 29.39 13.79 -13.63
N PHE A 171 29.31 13.49 -12.34
CA PHE A 171 29.94 14.26 -11.27
C PHE A 171 30.09 13.43 -10.00
N LYS A 172 30.92 13.88 -9.05
CA LYS A 172 31.03 13.28 -7.72
C LYS A 172 29.85 13.69 -6.85
N SER A 173 29.39 12.77 -5.98
CA SER A 173 28.43 13.14 -4.95
C SER A 173 29.01 14.24 -4.04
N PRO A 174 28.26 15.31 -3.77
CA PRO A 174 28.64 16.30 -2.78
C PRO A 174 28.54 15.76 -1.34
N ILE A 175 27.68 14.74 -1.11
CA ILE A 175 27.46 14.11 0.18
C ILE A 175 28.42 12.93 0.30
N LYS A 176 29.22 12.94 1.35
CA LYS A 176 30.08 11.82 1.73
C LYS A 176 29.30 10.81 2.55
N VAL A 177 29.73 9.55 2.46
CA VAL A 177 29.18 8.47 3.30
C VAL A 177 30.34 7.79 3.98
N SER A 178 30.23 7.60 5.28
CA SER A 178 31.21 6.90 6.09
C SER A 178 30.56 5.85 6.99
N ILE A 179 31.22 4.71 7.14
CA ILE A 179 30.82 3.67 8.09
C ILE A 179 31.82 3.70 9.21
N LYS A 180 31.39 3.96 10.45
CA LYS A 180 32.27 3.93 11.63
C LYS A 180 32.67 2.50 11.92
N LYS A 181 33.98 2.28 12.10
CA LYS A 181 34.52 1.00 12.54
C LYS A 181 34.28 0.83 14.04
N GLU A 182 33.25 0.11 14.39
CA GLU A 182 32.83 -0.13 15.77
C GLU A 182 32.56 -1.63 15.98
N LYS A 183 32.65 -2.07 17.24
CA LYS A 183 32.30 -3.44 17.59
C LYS A 183 30.79 -3.67 17.28
N ASP A 184 30.50 -4.80 16.70
CA ASP A 184 29.10 -5.19 16.33
C ASP A 184 28.40 -4.19 15.38
N GLN A 185 29.18 -3.53 14.54
CA GLN A 185 28.65 -2.61 13.53
C GLN A 185 27.71 -3.34 12.56
N GLY A 186 26.47 -2.85 12.44
CA GLY A 186 25.38 -3.54 11.72
C GLY A 186 25.38 -3.37 10.20
N CYS A 187 26.22 -2.48 9.64
CA CYS A 187 26.30 -2.21 8.20
C CYS A 187 27.61 -2.71 7.61
N GLY A 188 27.54 -3.66 6.68
CA GLY A 188 28.73 -4.17 5.99
C GLY A 188 29.11 -3.35 4.76
N ILE A 189 28.13 -2.87 4.01
CA ILE A 189 28.32 -2.07 2.79
C ILE A 189 27.22 -1.01 2.74
N PHE A 190 27.58 0.22 2.38
CA PHE A 190 26.66 1.29 2.10
C PHE A 190 26.98 1.93 0.76
N GLY A 191 26.24 1.56 -0.28
CA GLY A 191 26.32 2.16 -1.59
C GLY A 191 25.36 3.33 -1.69
N SER A 192 25.78 4.41 -2.34
CA SER A 192 24.90 5.54 -2.58
C SER A 192 25.14 6.20 -3.94
N VAL A 193 24.07 6.78 -4.49
CA VAL A 193 24.11 7.57 -5.72
C VAL A 193 23.38 8.89 -5.50
N TYR A 194 24.06 9.99 -5.80
CA TYR A 194 23.44 11.31 -5.77
C TYR A 194 22.86 11.66 -7.13
N ILE A 195 21.57 12.02 -7.16
CA ILE A 195 20.84 12.35 -8.38
C ILE A 195 20.28 13.78 -8.25
N LYS A 196 20.66 14.63 -9.21
CA LYS A 196 20.23 16.04 -9.27
C LYS A 196 18.99 16.24 -10.12
N ASN A 197 18.26 17.30 -9.80
CA ASN A 197 17.17 17.83 -10.62
C ASN A 197 16.10 16.78 -10.92
N VAL A 198 15.78 15.95 -9.95
CA VAL A 198 14.64 15.03 -10.06
C VAL A 198 13.33 15.83 -10.04
N GLN A 199 12.36 15.36 -10.80
CA GLN A 199 10.99 15.88 -10.72
C GLN A 199 10.14 14.86 -9.97
N ASN A 200 10.07 15.02 -8.65
CA ASN A 200 9.20 14.16 -7.86
C ASN A 200 7.74 14.59 -8.07
N ARG A 201 6.94 13.65 -8.52
CA ARG A 201 5.53 13.86 -8.88
C ARG A 201 4.75 12.57 -8.61
N GLU A 202 3.49 12.54 -8.94
CA GLU A 202 2.74 11.30 -8.98
C GLU A 202 3.40 10.28 -9.91
N SER A 203 3.37 9.04 -9.51
CA SER A 203 3.89 7.93 -10.34
C SER A 203 3.12 7.80 -11.66
N PRO A 204 3.77 7.38 -12.74
CA PRO A 204 3.07 7.06 -13.97
C PRO A 204 2.12 5.88 -13.76
N ASP A 205 1.07 5.80 -14.57
CA ASP A 205 -0.04 4.85 -14.38
C ASP A 205 0.42 3.38 -14.32
N TRP A 206 1.41 3.01 -15.12
CA TRP A 206 1.95 1.65 -15.09
C TRP A 206 2.57 1.30 -13.74
N LEU A 207 3.28 2.26 -13.11
CA LEU A 207 3.92 2.07 -11.81
C LEU A 207 2.88 2.07 -10.69
N LYS A 208 1.92 3.01 -10.72
CA LYS A 208 0.77 3.01 -9.79
C LYS A 208 0.03 1.67 -9.81
N LYS A 209 -0.29 1.14 -11.01
CA LYS A 209 -0.96 -0.16 -11.14
C LYS A 209 -0.16 -1.29 -10.49
N ARG A 210 1.16 -1.33 -10.69
CA ARG A 210 2.04 -2.32 -10.05
C ARG A 210 2.03 -2.21 -8.52
N ILE A 211 2.21 -1.00 -8.00
CA ILE A 211 2.21 -0.74 -6.56
C ILE A 211 0.87 -1.14 -5.92
N ILE A 212 -0.25 -0.74 -6.54
CA ILE A 212 -1.60 -1.10 -6.08
C ILE A 212 -1.82 -2.61 -6.13
N SER A 213 -1.35 -3.30 -7.17
CA SER A 213 -1.51 -4.76 -7.28
C SER A 213 -0.75 -5.52 -6.19
N LEU A 214 0.30 -4.93 -5.63
CA LEU A 214 1.03 -5.46 -4.47
C LEU A 214 0.38 -5.13 -3.11
N GLY A 215 -0.80 -4.49 -3.13
CA GLY A 215 -1.49 -4.07 -1.90
C GLY A 215 -0.92 -2.81 -1.25
N LEU A 216 -0.01 -2.10 -1.93
CA LEU A 216 0.59 -0.87 -1.45
C LEU A 216 -0.16 0.35 -1.97
N LYS A 217 -0.10 1.46 -1.20
CA LYS A 217 -0.62 2.76 -1.63
C LYS A 217 0.48 3.53 -2.37
N PRO A 218 0.24 4.00 -3.61
CA PRO A 218 1.18 4.90 -4.28
C PRO A 218 1.39 6.20 -3.47
N VAL A 219 2.63 6.65 -3.39
CA VAL A 219 3.03 7.84 -2.61
C VAL A 219 3.57 8.92 -3.54
N SER A 220 4.68 8.63 -4.22
CA SER A 220 5.31 9.54 -5.19
C SER A 220 6.23 8.73 -6.11
N ALA A 221 6.60 9.29 -7.25
CA ALA A 221 7.42 8.60 -8.24
C ALA A 221 8.75 8.07 -7.66
N ILE A 222 9.38 8.81 -6.75
CA ILE A 222 10.64 8.37 -6.11
C ILE A 222 10.39 7.19 -5.18
N VAL A 223 9.42 7.31 -4.25
CA VAL A 223 9.11 6.25 -3.28
C VAL A 223 8.60 5.00 -3.98
N ASP A 224 7.71 5.17 -4.96
CA ASP A 224 7.14 4.03 -5.67
C ASP A 224 8.20 3.33 -6.55
N ALA A 225 9.16 4.06 -7.11
CA ALA A 225 10.28 3.47 -7.83
C ALA A 225 11.19 2.63 -6.91
N THR A 226 11.47 3.10 -5.68
CA THR A 226 12.25 2.32 -4.70
C THR A 226 11.49 1.06 -4.27
N ASN A 227 10.18 1.16 -4.04
CA ASN A 227 9.32 0.01 -3.75
C ASN A 227 9.28 -0.98 -4.93
N TYR A 228 9.14 -0.48 -6.16
CA TYR A 228 9.13 -1.33 -7.35
C TYR A 228 10.43 -2.14 -7.48
N VAL A 229 11.59 -1.50 -7.32
CA VAL A 229 12.89 -2.18 -7.34
C VAL A 229 13.01 -3.22 -6.23
N MET A 230 12.51 -2.92 -5.04
CA MET A 230 12.51 -3.86 -3.91
C MET A 230 11.72 -5.12 -4.26
N PHE A 231 10.52 -5.01 -4.82
CA PHE A 231 9.69 -6.16 -5.17
C PHE A 231 10.17 -6.88 -6.44
N ASP A 232 10.73 -6.18 -7.40
CA ASP A 232 11.24 -6.79 -8.63
C ASP A 232 12.56 -7.51 -8.41
N LEU A 233 13.53 -6.83 -7.80
CA LEU A 233 14.92 -7.30 -7.67
C LEU A 233 15.29 -7.80 -6.27
N ASN A 234 14.37 -7.75 -5.31
CA ASN A 234 14.67 -8.01 -3.89
C ASN A 234 15.82 -7.12 -3.37
N ARG A 235 15.80 -5.85 -3.78
CA ARG A 235 16.80 -4.87 -3.36
C ARG A 235 16.11 -3.68 -2.72
N PRO A 236 15.94 -3.71 -1.38
CA PRO A 236 15.46 -2.55 -0.66
C PRO A 236 16.35 -1.33 -0.91
N LEU A 237 15.72 -0.22 -1.26
CA LEU A 237 16.36 1.06 -1.47
C LEU A 237 15.73 2.09 -0.54
N HIS A 238 16.52 3.10 -0.16
CA HIS A 238 16.00 4.28 0.50
C HIS A 238 16.42 5.55 -0.24
N ALA A 239 15.52 6.51 -0.36
CA ALA A 239 15.79 7.79 -0.98
C ALA A 239 15.70 8.90 0.07
N TYR A 240 16.81 9.56 0.32
CA TYR A 240 16.87 10.75 1.15
C TYR A 240 16.67 12.00 0.29
N ASP A 241 15.96 12.99 0.80
CA ASP A 241 16.06 14.35 0.30
C ASP A 241 17.47 14.87 0.62
N ALA A 242 18.29 14.98 -0.41
CA ALA A 242 19.71 15.29 -0.25
C ALA A 242 19.96 16.70 0.30
N ASP A 243 19.01 17.62 0.05
CA ASP A 243 19.11 19.00 0.53
C ASP A 243 18.78 19.12 2.03
N LYS A 244 18.23 18.06 2.65
CA LYS A 244 17.93 17.95 4.08
C LYS A 244 19.02 17.21 4.87
N ILE A 245 20.06 16.72 4.21
CA ILE A 245 21.20 16.04 4.86
C ILE A 245 22.21 17.08 5.30
N ASP A 246 22.60 17.02 6.57
CA ASP A 246 23.58 17.92 7.15
C ASP A 246 25.01 17.34 7.01
N GLU A 247 25.80 17.91 6.06
CA GLU A 247 27.17 17.60 5.66
C GLU A 247 27.37 16.20 5.06
N GLU A 248 27.29 15.13 5.87
CA GLU A 248 27.60 13.76 5.44
C GLU A 248 26.67 12.73 6.09
N ILE A 249 26.57 11.56 5.49
CA ILE A 249 25.96 10.38 6.14
C ILE A 249 27.01 9.60 6.89
N ILE A 250 26.73 9.33 8.17
CA ILE A 250 27.55 8.51 9.04
C ILE A 250 26.73 7.31 9.50
N VAL A 251 27.15 6.12 9.09
CA VAL A 251 26.55 4.87 9.58
C VAL A 251 27.35 4.40 10.80
N ARG A 252 26.68 4.28 11.93
CA ARG A 252 27.30 3.96 13.22
C ARG A 252 26.36 3.21 14.14
N ASN A 253 26.86 2.74 15.26
CA ASN A 253 26.00 2.29 16.34
C ASN A 253 25.27 3.48 16.98
N SER A 254 24.01 3.27 17.34
CA SER A 254 23.23 4.25 18.11
C SER A 254 23.74 4.34 19.55
N LYS A 255 23.50 5.48 20.18
CA LYS A 255 23.71 5.69 21.61
C LYS A 255 22.37 5.58 22.34
N LYS A 256 22.38 5.08 23.56
CA LYS A 256 21.18 5.02 24.40
C LYS A 256 20.57 6.41 24.59
N GLY A 257 19.28 6.53 24.32
CA GLY A 257 18.53 7.77 24.49
C GLY A 257 18.48 8.66 23.23
N GLU A 258 19.26 8.36 22.17
CA GLU A 258 19.02 9.00 20.88
C GLU A 258 17.60 8.71 20.40
N SER A 259 16.97 9.66 19.74
CA SER A 259 15.62 9.48 19.23
C SER A 259 15.43 10.13 17.86
N PHE A 260 14.48 9.63 17.11
CA PHE A 260 14.07 10.21 15.82
C PHE A 260 12.59 9.92 15.57
N GLU A 261 11.99 10.73 14.74
CA GLU A 261 10.64 10.50 14.22
C GLU A 261 10.74 9.72 12.91
N ALA A 262 10.10 8.55 12.88
CA ALA A 262 10.17 7.65 11.74
C ALA A 262 9.03 7.89 10.72
N LEU A 263 9.17 7.32 9.52
CA LEU A 263 8.20 7.47 8.43
C LEU A 263 6.80 6.90 8.74
N ASP A 264 6.66 6.14 9.82
CA ASP A 264 5.36 5.71 10.35
C ASP A 264 4.74 6.71 11.34
N ASN A 265 5.32 7.91 11.45
CA ASN A 265 4.94 9.00 12.36
C ASN A 265 5.04 8.63 13.85
N LYS A 266 5.90 7.64 14.18
CA LYS A 266 6.20 7.31 15.58
C LYS A 266 7.57 7.81 15.96
N LYS A 267 7.73 8.20 17.22
CA LYS A 267 9.00 8.55 17.81
C LYS A 267 9.63 7.31 18.44
N TYR A 268 10.82 6.95 17.96
CA TYR A 268 11.59 5.84 18.50
C TYR A 268 12.75 6.35 19.34
N THR A 269 12.94 5.75 20.51
CA THR A 269 14.10 5.99 21.39
C THR A 269 15.04 4.79 21.27
N LEU A 270 16.27 5.05 20.85
CA LEU A 270 17.24 4.02 20.52
C LEU A 270 17.95 3.47 21.73
N GLN A 271 18.27 2.19 21.67
CA GLN A 271 19.18 1.51 22.60
C GLN A 271 20.60 1.51 22.02
N ASN A 272 21.60 1.15 22.84
CA ASN A 272 22.95 0.99 22.34
C ASN A 272 23.05 -0.08 21.25
N SER A 273 23.98 0.12 20.32
CA SER A 273 24.36 -0.87 19.30
C SER A 273 23.28 -1.20 18.25
N MET A 274 22.24 -0.40 18.10
CA MET A 274 21.38 -0.44 16.92
C MET A 274 22.11 0.23 15.75
N CYS A 275 22.00 -0.30 14.54
CA CYS A 275 22.61 0.32 13.37
C CYS A 275 21.84 1.60 13.00
N ALA A 276 22.40 2.75 13.31
CA ALA A 276 21.84 4.06 13.01
C ALA A 276 22.49 4.67 11.77
N ILE A 277 21.67 5.22 10.89
CA ILE A 277 22.10 6.10 9.82
C ILE A 277 21.91 7.52 10.32
N THR A 278 22.97 8.29 10.33
CA THR A 278 22.99 9.62 10.96
C THR A 278 23.65 10.63 10.03
N ASP A 279 23.43 11.90 10.31
CA ASP A 279 24.25 13.02 9.84
C ASP A 279 24.77 13.83 11.04
N LYS A 280 25.28 15.03 10.82
CA LYS A 280 25.77 15.89 11.90
C LYS A 280 24.66 16.32 12.86
N SER A 281 23.45 16.52 12.37
CA SER A 281 22.28 16.95 13.16
C SER A 281 21.58 15.82 13.92
N GLY A 282 21.89 14.54 13.65
CA GLY A 282 21.34 13.43 14.39
C GLY A 282 20.92 12.23 13.57
N VAL A 283 19.97 11.45 14.09
CA VAL A 283 19.54 10.20 13.47
C VAL A 283 18.61 10.49 12.28
N LEU A 284 18.91 9.87 11.13
CA LEU A 284 18.12 9.88 9.91
C LEU A 284 17.24 8.63 9.78
N GLY A 285 17.62 7.54 10.44
CA GLY A 285 16.88 6.29 10.40
C GLY A 285 17.64 5.13 11.02
N LEU A 286 16.97 3.98 11.10
CA LEU A 286 17.55 2.71 11.50
C LEU A 286 17.87 1.87 10.26
N GLY A 287 19.12 1.50 10.12
CA GLY A 287 19.62 0.76 8.96
C GLY A 287 18.88 -0.53 8.72
N GLY A 288 18.25 -0.67 7.54
CA GLY A 288 17.49 -1.84 7.13
C GLY A 288 16.14 -2.04 7.86
N ILE A 289 15.70 -1.07 8.66
CA ILE A 289 14.42 -1.12 9.41
C ILE A 289 13.47 -0.03 8.92
N ILE A 290 13.79 1.25 9.18
CA ILE A 290 12.91 2.37 8.84
C ILE A 290 13.68 3.69 8.73
N GLY A 291 13.31 4.49 7.73
CA GLY A 291 13.80 5.87 7.58
C GLY A 291 13.11 6.85 8.51
N GLY A 292 13.70 8.01 8.71
CA GLY A 292 13.13 9.11 9.47
C GLY A 292 12.45 10.16 8.59
N THR A 293 11.52 10.90 9.19
CA THR A 293 10.75 11.96 8.51
C THR A 293 11.63 13.12 8.10
N ARG A 294 12.66 13.47 8.90
CA ARG A 294 13.52 14.64 8.69
C ARG A 294 14.18 14.67 7.31
N SER A 295 14.64 13.54 6.83
CA SER A 295 15.28 13.40 5.50
C SER A 295 14.39 12.76 4.46
N GLY A 296 13.11 12.59 4.75
CA GLY A 296 12.13 12.03 3.82
C GLY A 296 11.95 12.88 2.57
N THR A 297 11.71 12.22 1.44
CA THR A 297 11.43 12.89 0.17
C THR A 297 9.99 13.41 0.12
N GLU A 298 9.81 14.59 -0.44
CA GLU A 298 8.53 15.26 -0.68
C GLU A 298 8.35 15.56 -2.17
N LEU A 299 7.17 16.00 -2.59
CA LEU A 299 6.93 16.38 -3.99
C LEU A 299 7.83 17.53 -4.43
N SER A 300 8.27 18.37 -3.52
CA SER A 300 9.20 19.48 -3.75
C SER A 300 10.67 19.07 -3.88
N THR A 301 11.02 17.83 -3.50
CA THR A 301 12.41 17.32 -3.52
C THR A 301 12.98 17.36 -4.93
N LYS A 302 14.15 17.98 -5.07
CA LYS A 302 14.88 18.14 -6.34
C LYS A 302 16.17 17.32 -6.40
N ASN A 303 16.80 17.08 -5.29
CA ASN A 303 18.04 16.31 -5.21
C ASN A 303 17.85 15.15 -4.26
N ILE A 304 18.27 13.96 -4.66
CA ILE A 304 18.16 12.77 -3.82
C ILE A 304 19.51 12.10 -3.66
N LEU A 305 19.70 11.51 -2.49
CA LEU A 305 20.72 10.50 -2.25
C LEU A 305 20.00 9.14 -2.16
N LEU A 306 20.23 8.30 -3.17
CA LEU A 306 19.66 6.95 -3.20
C LEU A 306 20.61 5.99 -2.51
N GLU A 307 20.13 5.27 -1.51
CA GLU A 307 20.84 4.25 -0.75
C GLU A 307 20.57 2.86 -1.30
N SER A 308 21.62 2.03 -1.36
CA SER A 308 21.55 0.58 -1.47
C SER A 308 22.60 -0.01 -0.54
N ALA A 309 22.16 -0.56 0.58
CA ALA A 309 23.07 -1.03 1.62
C ALA A 309 22.91 -2.52 1.92
N TYR A 310 23.93 -3.08 2.56
CA TYR A 310 23.91 -4.42 3.14
C TYR A 310 24.06 -4.31 4.65
N PHE A 311 23.06 -4.77 5.36
CA PHE A 311 23.06 -4.83 6.82
C PHE A 311 23.14 -6.27 7.30
N HIS A 312 23.88 -6.51 8.39
CA HIS A 312 24.02 -7.84 8.96
C HIS A 312 22.69 -8.34 9.53
N PRO A 313 22.21 -9.53 9.12
CA PRO A 313 20.92 -10.07 9.54
C PRO A 313 20.73 -10.14 11.06
N SER A 314 21.79 -10.44 11.80
CA SER A 314 21.78 -10.47 13.27
C SER A 314 21.49 -9.10 13.89
N SER A 315 22.06 -8.02 13.31
CA SER A 315 21.81 -6.64 13.73
C SER A 315 20.36 -6.24 13.45
N ILE A 316 19.86 -6.53 12.24
CA ILE A 316 18.45 -6.27 11.86
C ILE A 316 17.49 -6.98 12.81
N ARG A 317 17.68 -8.29 13.03
CA ARG A 317 16.82 -9.05 13.93
C ARG A 317 16.86 -8.53 15.38
N LYS A 318 18.02 -8.08 15.87
CA LYS A 318 18.15 -7.50 17.22
C LYS A 318 17.41 -6.17 17.33
N THR A 319 17.44 -5.36 16.28
CA THR A 319 16.86 -4.01 16.26
C THR A 319 15.34 -4.05 16.04
N SER A 320 14.81 -5.06 15.31
CA SER A 320 13.40 -5.17 14.97
C SER A 320 12.51 -5.76 16.08
N LYS A 321 13.09 -6.16 17.22
CA LYS A 321 12.39 -6.62 18.43
C LYS A 321 12.11 -5.45 19.37
#